data_e43537c8aab376a47bda0084175e3acc
#
_entry.id   e43537c8aab376a47bda0084175e3acc
#
_cell.length_a   1.000
_cell.length_b   1.000
_cell.length_c   1.000
_cell.angle_alpha   90.00
_cell.angle_beta   90.00
_cell.angle_gamma   90.00
#
_symmetry.space_group_name_H-M   'P 1'
#
loop_
_entity.id
_entity.type
_entity.pdbx_description
1 polymer ?
#
loop_
_entity_poly.entity_id
_entity_poly.type
_entity_poly.pdbx_seq_one_letter_code
_entity_poly.pdbx_strand_id
1 'polypeptide(L)'
;MKGKFISFEGSDGAGKTSVLRAIRADLEKQLGDAAVMYTREPGGDHISEQIRQILMDSENTAMDARTEALLFAAARRQHVVADLKPALAAGKVILCDRYVDSSIAYQGAARHLGEQEVWQINQFAIDGLMPELTIYLDIPTELGLKRIATHRTDEVNRLDKEQLDFYHAVRHSYLRLAEKEPARIKTINASQSLDRVIADVKAAMHAKFTDLFANEF
;
A
#
# COMPACT_ATOMS: atom_id res chain seq x y z
N MET A 1 23.15 -5.01 6.26
CA MET A 1 22.07 -4.20 6.88
C MET A 1 20.93 -5.17 7.15
N LYS A 2 20.15 -4.98 8.23
CA LYS A 2 18.91 -5.75 8.41
C LYS A 2 17.89 -5.24 7.38
N GLY A 3 17.19 -6.14 6.70
CA GLY A 3 16.13 -5.74 5.77
C GLY A 3 15.06 -4.92 6.45
N LYS A 4 14.45 -3.97 5.72
CA LYS A 4 13.39 -3.10 6.22
C LYS A 4 12.17 -3.23 5.32
N PHE A 5 10.99 -3.34 5.90
CA PHE A 5 9.74 -3.44 5.15
C PHE A 5 8.85 -2.24 5.43
N ILE A 6 8.57 -1.45 4.40
CA ILE A 6 7.77 -0.23 4.45
C ILE A 6 6.63 -0.36 3.43
N SER A 7 5.40 -0.26 3.89
CA SER A 7 4.23 -0.17 3.01
C SER A 7 3.75 1.27 2.86
N PHE A 8 3.16 1.56 1.71
CA PHE A 8 2.52 2.83 1.40
C PHE A 8 1.05 2.60 1.12
N GLU A 9 0.23 3.26 1.87
CA GLU A 9 -1.21 3.10 1.89
C GLU A 9 -1.93 4.42 1.58
N GLY A 10 -3.19 4.33 1.20
CA GLY A 10 -4.04 5.49 0.92
C GLY A 10 -4.97 5.21 -0.25
N SER A 11 -6.05 5.98 -0.33
CA SER A 11 -7.01 5.89 -1.43
C SER A 11 -6.39 6.29 -2.77
N ASP A 12 -7.06 5.97 -3.85
CA ASP A 12 -6.63 6.43 -5.17
C ASP A 12 -6.71 7.95 -5.24
N GLY A 13 -5.81 8.58 -6.02
CA GLY A 13 -5.65 10.03 -6.03
C GLY A 13 -4.83 10.61 -4.86
N ALA A 14 -4.42 9.81 -3.85
CA ALA A 14 -3.57 10.26 -2.75
C ALA A 14 -2.11 10.58 -3.17
N GLY A 15 -1.70 10.20 -4.40
CA GLY A 15 -0.36 10.51 -4.91
C GLY A 15 0.70 9.47 -4.56
N LYS A 16 0.32 8.26 -4.13
CA LYS A 16 1.23 7.17 -3.76
C LYS A 16 2.36 6.94 -4.77
N THR A 17 2.00 6.79 -6.05
CA THR A 17 2.98 6.50 -7.12
C THR A 17 4.04 7.59 -7.25
N SER A 18 3.66 8.87 -7.16
CA SER A 18 4.59 10.00 -7.26
C SER A 18 5.53 10.05 -6.06
N VAL A 19 5.00 9.86 -4.86
CA VAL A 19 5.77 9.80 -3.61
C VAL A 19 6.74 8.62 -3.64
N LEU A 20 6.23 7.41 -3.95
CA LEU A 20 7.06 6.19 -4.03
C LEU A 20 8.20 6.34 -5.05
N ARG A 21 7.94 6.94 -6.21
CA ARG A 21 8.97 7.20 -7.22
C ARG A 21 10.09 8.08 -6.68
N ALA A 22 9.75 9.17 -5.99
CA ALA A 22 10.72 10.08 -5.40
C ALA A 22 11.52 9.41 -4.27
N ILE A 23 10.83 8.77 -3.32
CA ILE A 23 11.47 8.06 -2.19
C ILE A 23 12.39 6.95 -2.69
N ARG A 24 11.95 6.17 -3.68
CA ARG A 24 12.76 5.13 -4.31
C ARG A 24 14.05 5.71 -4.90
N ALA A 25 13.95 6.76 -5.72
CA ALA A 25 15.11 7.37 -6.37
C ALA A 25 16.14 7.88 -5.33
N ASP A 26 15.68 8.49 -4.25
CA ASP A 26 16.56 9.00 -3.19
C ASP A 26 17.21 7.86 -2.40
N LEU A 27 16.50 6.78 -2.11
CA LEU A 27 17.07 5.60 -1.46
C LEU A 27 18.06 4.86 -2.36
N GLU A 28 17.75 4.69 -3.66
CA GLU A 28 18.68 4.10 -4.64
C GLU A 28 19.97 4.92 -4.75
N LYS A 29 19.86 6.25 -4.74
CA LYS A 29 21.03 7.15 -4.68
C LYS A 29 21.83 7.00 -3.39
N GLN A 30 21.18 6.80 -2.24
CA GLN A 30 21.83 6.69 -0.94
C GLN A 30 22.46 5.31 -0.72
N LEU A 31 21.78 4.22 -1.10
CA LEU A 31 22.10 2.85 -0.72
C LEU A 31 22.60 2.00 -1.90
N GLY A 32 22.42 2.47 -3.13
CA GLY A 32 22.59 1.71 -4.37
C GLY A 32 21.32 0.93 -4.77
N ASP A 33 21.09 0.79 -6.07
CA ASP A 33 19.88 0.20 -6.65
C ASP A 33 19.61 -1.22 -6.15
N ALA A 34 20.66 -2.02 -5.97
CA ALA A 34 20.56 -3.41 -5.50
C ALA A 34 20.02 -3.53 -4.06
N ALA A 35 20.14 -2.46 -3.25
CA ALA A 35 19.71 -2.44 -1.86
C ALA A 35 18.24 -2.07 -1.69
N VAL A 36 17.58 -1.57 -2.74
CA VAL A 36 16.18 -1.13 -2.70
C VAL A 36 15.34 -2.07 -3.56
N MET A 37 14.20 -2.49 -3.03
CA MET A 37 13.18 -3.22 -3.76
C MET A 37 11.89 -2.41 -3.79
N TYR A 38 11.39 -2.09 -4.97
CA TYR A 38 10.04 -1.56 -5.16
C TYR A 38 9.11 -2.66 -5.64
N THR A 39 7.96 -2.78 -5.02
CA THR A 39 6.92 -3.73 -5.38
C THR A 39 5.53 -3.19 -5.08
N ARG A 40 4.48 -3.92 -5.48
CA ARG A 40 3.09 -3.54 -5.22
C ARG A 40 2.20 -4.75 -5.00
N GLU A 41 1.07 -4.53 -4.35
CA GLU A 41 0.01 -5.54 -4.22
C GLU A 41 -1.34 -5.05 -4.78
N PRO A 42 -2.10 -5.93 -5.41
CA PRO A 42 -1.73 -7.30 -5.78
C PRO A 42 -0.69 -7.29 -6.90
N GLY A 43 0.22 -8.28 -6.93
CA GLY A 43 1.27 -8.41 -7.93
C GLY A 43 2.64 -8.65 -7.31
N GLY A 44 3.69 -8.36 -8.06
CA GLY A 44 5.09 -8.57 -7.71
C GLY A 44 5.68 -9.74 -8.49
N ASP A 45 5.34 -10.96 -8.14
CA ASP A 45 5.78 -12.17 -8.83
C ASP A 45 4.79 -12.63 -9.91
N HIS A 46 5.22 -13.58 -10.72
CA HIS A 46 4.46 -14.07 -11.89
C HIS A 46 3.05 -14.58 -11.53
N ILE A 47 2.91 -15.38 -10.46
CA ILE A 47 1.61 -15.95 -10.05
C ILE A 47 0.70 -14.84 -9.50
N SER A 48 1.26 -13.95 -8.68
CA SER A 48 0.54 -12.80 -8.14
C SER A 48 0.04 -11.85 -9.23
N GLU A 49 0.82 -11.67 -10.32
CA GLU A 49 0.39 -10.88 -11.48
C GLU A 49 -0.76 -11.54 -12.24
N GLN A 50 -0.78 -12.88 -12.37
CA GLN A 50 -1.93 -13.60 -12.95
C GLN A 50 -3.20 -13.41 -12.11
N ILE A 51 -3.09 -13.49 -10.78
CA ILE A 51 -4.21 -13.21 -9.88
C ILE A 51 -4.65 -11.74 -10.01
N ARG A 52 -3.70 -10.81 -10.12
CA ARG A 52 -3.99 -9.39 -10.34
C ARG A 52 -4.82 -9.18 -11.62
N GLN A 53 -4.49 -9.86 -12.71
CA GLN A 53 -5.27 -9.77 -13.95
C GLN A 53 -6.73 -10.11 -13.70
N ILE A 54 -7.01 -11.20 -12.98
CA ILE A 54 -8.39 -11.59 -12.61
C ILE A 54 -9.05 -10.51 -11.75
N LEU A 55 -8.35 -9.99 -10.74
CA LEU A 55 -8.89 -8.99 -9.80
C LEU A 55 -9.22 -7.66 -10.46
N MET A 56 -8.40 -7.22 -11.43
CA MET A 56 -8.50 -5.90 -12.06
C MET A 56 -9.34 -5.89 -13.34
N ASP A 57 -9.62 -7.06 -13.92
CA ASP A 57 -10.40 -7.18 -15.14
C ASP A 57 -11.80 -6.56 -14.97
N SER A 58 -12.09 -5.57 -15.81
CA SER A 58 -13.36 -4.84 -15.81
C SER A 58 -14.57 -5.68 -16.19
N GLU A 59 -14.35 -6.85 -16.82
CA GLU A 59 -15.41 -7.78 -17.20
C GLU A 59 -15.85 -8.68 -16.03
N ASN A 60 -15.02 -8.83 -15.00
CA ASN A 60 -15.31 -9.66 -13.82
C ASN A 60 -16.27 -8.97 -12.84
N THR A 61 -17.35 -8.39 -13.35
CA THR A 61 -18.34 -7.63 -12.55
C THR A 61 -19.14 -8.51 -11.57
N ALA A 62 -19.25 -9.81 -11.85
CA ALA A 62 -19.96 -10.77 -11.01
C ALA A 62 -19.08 -11.34 -9.86
N MET A 63 -17.86 -10.84 -9.68
CA MET A 63 -16.96 -11.34 -8.63
C MET A 63 -17.58 -11.09 -7.24
N ASP A 64 -17.79 -12.17 -6.49
CA ASP A 64 -18.25 -12.11 -5.11
C ASP A 64 -17.19 -11.45 -4.21
N ALA A 65 -17.63 -10.66 -3.23
CA ALA A 65 -16.74 -9.92 -2.34
C ALA A 65 -15.79 -10.82 -1.53
N ARG A 66 -16.21 -12.00 -1.11
CA ARG A 66 -15.34 -12.95 -0.41
C ARG A 66 -14.33 -13.58 -1.35
N THR A 67 -14.74 -13.87 -2.59
CA THR A 67 -13.82 -14.31 -3.66
C THR A 67 -12.75 -13.26 -3.91
N GLU A 68 -13.14 -11.99 -4.00
CA GLU A 68 -12.19 -10.86 -4.12
C GLU A 68 -11.18 -10.87 -2.98
N ALA A 69 -11.64 -10.94 -1.72
CA ALA A 69 -10.77 -10.93 -0.53
C ALA A 69 -9.81 -12.13 -0.50
N LEU A 70 -10.28 -13.32 -0.88
CA LEU A 70 -9.46 -14.53 -0.96
C LEU A 70 -8.40 -14.45 -2.05
N LEU A 71 -8.72 -13.88 -3.20
CA LEU A 71 -7.77 -13.68 -4.30
C LEU A 71 -6.69 -12.66 -3.91
N PHE A 72 -7.04 -11.55 -3.23
CA PHE A 72 -6.05 -10.62 -2.68
C PHE A 72 -5.12 -11.32 -1.68
N ALA A 73 -5.66 -12.13 -0.77
CA ALA A 73 -4.87 -12.88 0.20
C ALA A 73 -3.98 -13.94 -0.46
N ALA A 74 -4.46 -14.63 -1.51
CA ALA A 74 -3.69 -15.61 -2.27
C ALA A 74 -2.50 -14.96 -3.02
N ALA A 75 -2.74 -13.83 -3.72
CA ALA A 75 -1.68 -13.07 -4.36
C ALA A 75 -0.64 -12.59 -3.33
N ARG A 76 -1.09 -12.07 -2.19
CA ARG A 76 -0.23 -11.66 -1.07
C ARG A 76 0.62 -12.80 -0.55
N ARG A 77 0.05 -13.98 -0.33
CA ARG A 77 0.82 -15.16 0.14
C ARG A 77 1.94 -15.49 -0.81
N GLN A 78 1.65 -15.53 -2.10
CA GLN A 78 2.65 -15.84 -3.12
C GLN A 78 3.76 -14.77 -3.15
N HIS A 79 3.41 -13.49 -3.16
CA HIS A 79 4.34 -12.36 -3.11
C HIS A 79 5.23 -12.38 -1.85
N VAL A 80 4.67 -12.72 -0.68
CA VAL A 80 5.44 -12.86 0.58
C VAL A 80 6.54 -13.89 0.45
N VAL A 81 6.28 -15.06 -0.15
CA VAL A 81 7.27 -16.14 -0.23
C VAL A 81 8.22 -16.00 -1.39
N ALA A 82 7.74 -15.48 -2.52
CA ALA A 82 8.55 -15.34 -3.73
C ALA A 82 9.52 -14.16 -3.65
N ASP A 83 9.06 -13.04 -3.11
CA ASP A 83 9.76 -11.76 -3.19
C ASP A 83 10.13 -11.16 -1.84
N LEU A 84 9.15 -10.96 -0.93
CA LEU A 84 9.37 -10.16 0.27
C LEU A 84 10.33 -10.84 1.25
N LYS A 85 10.10 -12.11 1.61
CA LYS A 85 10.97 -12.85 2.53
C LYS A 85 12.41 -12.96 2.02
N PRO A 86 12.67 -13.34 0.75
CA PRO A 86 14.03 -13.35 0.19
C PRO A 86 14.70 -11.97 0.18
N ALA A 87 13.99 -10.91 -0.18
CA ALA A 87 14.54 -9.56 -0.20
C ALA A 87 14.93 -9.08 1.21
N LEU A 88 14.09 -9.34 2.21
CA LEU A 88 14.40 -9.02 3.62
C LEU A 88 15.61 -9.82 4.12
N ALA A 89 15.69 -11.11 3.78
CA ALA A 89 16.84 -11.95 4.12
C ALA A 89 18.15 -11.43 3.48
N ALA A 90 18.04 -10.86 2.27
CA ALA A 90 19.16 -10.21 1.58
C ALA A 90 19.49 -8.80 2.13
N GLY A 91 18.78 -8.32 3.15
CA GLY A 91 19.03 -7.02 3.78
C GLY A 91 18.49 -5.81 2.98
N LYS A 92 17.58 -6.01 2.05
CA LYS A 92 17.02 -4.92 1.22
C LYS A 92 16.03 -4.04 1.99
N VAL A 93 15.90 -2.79 1.56
CA VAL A 93 14.79 -1.89 1.90
C VAL A 93 13.67 -2.13 0.91
N ILE A 94 12.53 -2.61 1.40
CA ILE A 94 11.34 -2.87 0.57
C ILE A 94 10.37 -1.69 0.69
N LEU A 95 10.00 -1.13 -0.47
CA LEU A 95 8.92 -0.16 -0.63
C LEU A 95 7.77 -0.87 -1.35
N CYS A 96 6.67 -1.11 -0.64
CA CYS A 96 5.51 -1.82 -1.17
C CYS A 96 4.31 -0.86 -1.31
N ASP A 97 3.81 -0.71 -2.55
CA ASP A 97 2.55 0.02 -2.80
C ASP A 97 1.38 -0.89 -2.45
N ARG A 98 0.74 -0.62 -1.32
CA ARG A 98 -0.31 -1.39 -0.67
C ARG A 98 0.17 -2.70 -0.05
N TYR A 99 -0.47 -3.07 1.06
CA TYR A 99 -0.30 -4.36 1.73
C TYR A 99 -1.60 -4.73 2.48
N VAL A 100 -1.50 -5.40 3.63
CA VAL A 100 -2.65 -5.90 4.41
C VAL A 100 -3.64 -4.80 4.79
N ASP A 101 -3.16 -3.60 5.15
CA ASP A 101 -4.02 -2.49 5.58
C ASP A 101 -5.00 -2.09 4.47
N SER A 102 -4.59 -2.19 3.18
CA SER A 102 -5.50 -2.04 2.04
C SER A 102 -6.64 -3.06 2.06
N SER A 103 -6.36 -4.35 2.30
CA SER A 103 -7.42 -5.36 2.34
C SER A 103 -8.41 -5.13 3.48
N ILE A 104 -7.93 -4.70 4.65
CA ILE A 104 -8.81 -4.37 5.78
C ILE A 104 -9.73 -3.20 5.41
N ALA A 105 -9.17 -2.15 4.79
CA ALA A 105 -9.94 -0.97 4.42
C ALA A 105 -10.92 -1.23 3.27
N TYR A 106 -10.46 -1.89 2.20
CA TYR A 106 -11.28 -2.09 1.00
C TYR A 106 -12.24 -3.28 1.16
N GLN A 107 -11.73 -4.48 1.45
CA GLN A 107 -12.56 -5.67 1.55
C GLN A 107 -13.29 -5.74 2.90
N GLY A 108 -12.58 -5.43 3.99
CA GLY A 108 -13.14 -5.49 5.34
C GLY A 108 -14.23 -4.44 5.57
N ALA A 109 -13.87 -3.15 5.43
CA ALA A 109 -14.78 -2.06 5.72
C ALA A 109 -15.71 -1.74 4.54
N ALA A 110 -15.15 -1.41 3.37
CA ALA A 110 -15.96 -0.88 2.26
C ALA A 110 -16.78 -1.94 1.53
N ARG A 111 -16.31 -3.22 1.46
CA ARG A 111 -17.11 -4.37 1.01
C ARG A 111 -17.99 -4.97 2.11
N HIS A 112 -17.96 -4.43 3.33
CA HIS A 112 -18.74 -4.92 4.48
C HIS A 112 -18.52 -6.40 4.85
N LEU A 113 -17.32 -6.95 4.56
CA LEU A 113 -16.99 -8.32 4.95
C LEU A 113 -16.61 -8.46 6.42
N GLY A 114 -16.35 -7.33 7.11
CA GLY A 114 -15.78 -7.29 8.45
C GLY A 114 -14.26 -7.12 8.43
N GLU A 115 -13.76 -6.13 9.16
CA GLU A 115 -12.31 -5.86 9.24
C GLU A 115 -11.56 -7.02 9.92
N GLN A 116 -12.20 -7.63 10.94
CA GLN A 116 -11.61 -8.75 11.68
C GLN A 116 -11.55 -10.02 10.84
N GLU A 117 -12.58 -10.32 10.08
CA GLU A 117 -12.67 -11.49 9.20
C GLU A 117 -11.60 -11.41 8.11
N VAL A 118 -11.47 -10.24 7.49
CA VAL A 118 -10.45 -10.01 6.47
C VAL A 118 -9.03 -10.03 7.07
N TRP A 119 -8.86 -9.51 8.30
CA TRP A 119 -7.59 -9.64 9.02
C TRP A 119 -7.21 -11.11 9.25
N GLN A 120 -8.15 -11.98 9.68
CA GLN A 120 -7.88 -13.42 9.91
C GLN A 120 -7.41 -14.13 8.64
N ILE A 121 -8.05 -13.88 7.51
CA ILE A 121 -7.61 -14.43 6.21
C ILE A 121 -6.18 -13.98 5.89
N ASN A 122 -5.89 -12.70 6.11
CA ASN A 122 -4.57 -12.15 5.84
C ASN A 122 -3.51 -12.61 6.84
N GLN A 123 -3.84 -12.84 8.11
CA GLN A 123 -2.90 -13.43 9.07
C GLN A 123 -2.36 -14.79 8.58
N PHE A 124 -3.25 -15.64 8.04
CA PHE A 124 -2.83 -16.90 7.42
C PHE A 124 -1.92 -16.67 6.21
N ALA A 125 -2.24 -15.71 5.35
CA ALA A 125 -1.49 -15.43 4.13
C ALA A 125 -0.09 -14.87 4.41
N ILE A 126 0.04 -13.91 5.32
CA ILE A 126 1.31 -13.21 5.59
C ILE A 126 2.27 -13.97 6.48
N ASP A 127 1.78 -14.97 7.25
CA ASP A 127 2.61 -15.79 8.14
C ASP A 127 3.50 -14.89 9.05
N GLY A 128 2.87 -13.94 9.71
CA GLY A 128 3.50 -13.00 10.65
C GLY A 128 4.29 -11.85 10.01
N LEU A 129 4.44 -11.80 8.69
CA LEU A 129 5.19 -10.73 8.04
C LEU A 129 4.34 -9.45 7.96
N MET A 130 4.67 -8.45 8.77
CA MET A 130 4.06 -7.12 8.74
C MET A 130 5.12 -6.05 8.43
N PRO A 131 4.73 -4.92 7.80
CA PRO A 131 5.63 -3.79 7.64
C PRO A 131 6.07 -3.25 9.00
N GLU A 132 7.33 -2.86 9.11
CA GLU A 132 7.85 -2.17 10.30
C GLU A 132 7.35 -0.71 10.34
N LEU A 133 7.02 -0.16 9.17
CA LEU A 133 6.43 1.16 8.98
C LEU A 133 5.39 1.13 7.86
N THR A 134 4.22 1.68 8.09
CA THR A 134 3.22 1.98 7.07
C THR A 134 3.08 3.49 6.93
N ILE A 135 3.30 4.01 5.74
CA ILE A 135 3.03 5.42 5.39
C ILE A 135 1.59 5.49 4.85
N TYR A 136 0.70 6.04 5.62
CA TYR A 136 -0.67 6.30 5.17
C TYR A 136 -0.80 7.73 4.64
N LEU A 137 -1.02 7.85 3.34
CA LEU A 137 -1.24 9.13 2.65
C LEU A 137 -2.73 9.47 2.74
N ASP A 138 -3.10 10.29 3.73
CA ASP A 138 -4.48 10.72 3.95
C ASP A 138 -4.84 11.90 3.05
N ILE A 139 -5.96 11.75 2.33
CA ILE A 139 -6.55 12.79 1.49
C ILE A 139 -8.07 12.78 1.66
N PRO A 140 -8.74 13.96 1.74
CA PRO A 140 -10.20 14.02 1.65
C PRO A 140 -10.68 13.31 0.37
N THR A 141 -11.70 12.48 0.53
CA THR A 141 -12.19 11.59 -0.54
C THR A 141 -12.52 12.35 -1.82
N GLU A 142 -13.21 13.47 -1.71
CA GLU A 142 -13.63 14.31 -2.84
C GLU A 142 -12.41 14.88 -3.60
N LEU A 143 -11.36 15.25 -2.87
CA LEU A 143 -10.13 15.76 -3.47
C LEU A 143 -9.37 14.65 -4.19
N GLY A 144 -9.34 13.44 -3.63
CA GLY A 144 -8.74 12.26 -4.25
C GLY A 144 -9.43 11.92 -5.58
N LEU A 145 -10.76 11.81 -5.56
CA LEU A 145 -11.56 11.53 -6.75
C LEU A 145 -11.42 12.63 -7.82
N LYS A 146 -11.37 13.90 -7.42
CA LYS A 146 -11.10 15.01 -8.34
C LYS A 146 -9.73 14.88 -9.02
N ARG A 147 -8.69 14.51 -8.27
CA ARG A 147 -7.33 14.28 -8.84
C ARG A 147 -7.34 13.13 -9.85
N ILE A 148 -8.04 12.03 -9.56
CA ILE A 148 -8.19 10.91 -10.50
C ILE A 148 -8.83 11.40 -11.80
N ALA A 149 -9.97 12.11 -11.72
CA ALA A 149 -10.69 12.58 -12.87
C ALA A 149 -9.89 13.55 -13.78
N THR A 150 -8.93 14.29 -13.20
CA THR A 150 -8.14 15.29 -13.94
C THR A 150 -6.79 14.79 -14.46
N HIS A 151 -6.21 13.74 -13.87
CA HIS A 151 -4.82 13.34 -14.17
C HIS A 151 -4.67 11.88 -14.61
N ARG A 152 -5.74 11.09 -14.57
CA ARG A 152 -5.65 9.68 -14.93
C ARG A 152 -5.73 9.50 -16.44
N THR A 153 -4.69 8.88 -17.00
CA THR A 153 -4.59 8.48 -18.41
C THR A 153 -4.70 6.97 -18.58
N ASP A 154 -4.71 6.23 -17.46
CA ASP A 154 -4.70 4.77 -17.46
C ASP A 154 -6.12 4.19 -17.60
N GLU A 155 -6.21 2.92 -18.02
CA GLU A 155 -7.47 2.21 -18.12
C GLU A 155 -8.21 2.13 -16.79
N VAL A 156 -9.53 2.30 -16.85
CA VAL A 156 -10.43 2.19 -15.70
C VAL A 156 -10.54 0.71 -15.32
N ASN A 157 -10.07 0.35 -14.15
CA ASN A 157 -10.23 -1.01 -13.63
C ASN A 157 -11.56 -1.18 -12.87
N ARG A 158 -11.85 -2.42 -12.46
CA ARG A 158 -13.12 -2.77 -11.79
C ARG A 158 -13.36 -1.97 -10.50
N LEU A 159 -12.33 -1.71 -9.69
CA LEU A 159 -12.46 -0.99 -8.42
C LEU A 159 -12.67 0.52 -8.60
N ASP A 160 -12.32 1.09 -9.74
CA ASP A 160 -12.52 2.50 -10.02
C ASP A 160 -13.98 2.90 -10.27
N LYS A 161 -14.86 1.90 -10.44
CA LYS A 161 -16.29 2.09 -10.65
C LYS A 161 -17.09 2.26 -9.35
N GLU A 162 -16.42 2.25 -8.19
CA GLU A 162 -17.04 2.35 -6.88
C GLU A 162 -17.57 3.75 -6.57
N GLN A 163 -18.57 3.83 -5.71
CA GLN A 163 -19.25 5.07 -5.35
C GLN A 163 -18.53 5.81 -4.21
N LEU A 164 -18.88 7.06 -3.99
CA LEU A 164 -18.30 7.95 -2.99
C LEU A 164 -18.29 7.34 -1.57
N ASP A 165 -19.41 6.72 -1.17
CA ASP A 165 -19.55 6.09 0.16
C ASP A 165 -18.54 4.97 0.39
N PHE A 166 -18.19 4.22 -0.66
CA PHE A 166 -17.14 3.21 -0.60
C PHE A 166 -15.80 3.83 -0.22
N TYR A 167 -15.40 4.91 -0.87
CA TYR A 167 -14.14 5.60 -0.58
C TYR A 167 -14.14 6.29 0.78
N HIS A 168 -15.27 6.77 1.25
CA HIS A 168 -15.42 7.25 2.63
C HIS A 168 -15.19 6.14 3.65
N ALA A 169 -15.77 4.95 3.43
CA ALA A 169 -15.56 3.80 4.30
C ALA A 169 -14.09 3.36 4.31
N VAL A 170 -13.42 3.34 3.14
CA VAL A 170 -11.97 3.07 3.01
C VAL A 170 -11.15 4.04 3.85
N ARG A 171 -11.36 5.35 3.67
CA ARG A 171 -10.63 6.38 4.41
C ARG A 171 -10.85 6.28 5.92
N HIS A 172 -12.09 6.10 6.37
CA HIS A 172 -12.40 5.92 7.78
C HIS A 172 -11.72 4.68 8.39
N SER A 173 -11.65 3.59 7.64
CA SER A 173 -10.93 2.39 8.09
C SER A 173 -9.44 2.64 8.26
N TYR A 174 -8.78 3.28 7.29
CA TYR A 174 -7.37 3.65 7.44
C TYR A 174 -7.09 4.54 8.65
N LEU A 175 -7.94 5.54 8.90
CA LEU A 175 -7.80 6.41 10.07
C LEU A 175 -7.91 5.61 11.38
N ARG A 176 -8.88 4.70 11.49
CA ARG A 176 -9.01 3.81 12.66
C ARG A 176 -7.81 2.89 12.82
N LEU A 177 -7.25 2.36 11.72
CA LEU A 177 -6.03 1.54 11.77
C LEU A 177 -4.84 2.34 12.28
N ALA A 178 -4.68 3.59 11.80
CA ALA A 178 -3.62 4.48 12.27
C ALA A 178 -3.74 4.84 13.75
N GLU A 179 -4.97 5.05 14.24
CA GLU A 179 -5.24 5.28 15.66
C GLU A 179 -4.93 4.05 16.54
N LYS A 180 -5.21 2.83 16.02
CA LYS A 180 -4.93 1.58 16.74
C LYS A 180 -3.44 1.23 16.76
N GLU A 181 -2.70 1.56 15.70
CA GLU A 181 -1.30 1.16 15.53
C GLU A 181 -0.36 2.37 15.28
N PRO A 182 -0.36 3.40 16.12
CA PRO A 182 0.39 4.65 15.87
C PRO A 182 1.92 4.46 15.85
N ALA A 183 2.41 3.37 16.41
CA ALA A 183 3.83 3.01 16.36
C ALA A 183 4.27 2.50 14.98
N ARG A 184 3.33 1.87 14.23
CA ARG A 184 3.57 1.30 12.91
C ARG A 184 3.07 2.19 11.78
N ILE A 185 1.88 2.78 11.91
CA ILE A 185 1.22 3.57 10.86
C ILE A 185 1.46 5.07 11.10
N LYS A 186 2.03 5.74 10.12
CA LYS A 186 2.24 7.19 10.13
C LYS A 186 1.36 7.85 9.08
N THR A 187 0.41 8.65 9.56
CA THR A 187 -0.49 9.43 8.69
C THR A 187 0.21 10.68 8.19
N ILE A 188 0.25 10.84 6.87
CA ILE A 188 0.81 12.00 6.17
C ILE A 188 -0.31 12.72 5.43
N ASN A 189 -0.44 14.02 5.63
CA ASN A 189 -1.42 14.83 4.93
C ASN A 189 -1.07 14.96 3.44
N ALA A 190 -1.76 14.20 2.60
CA ALA A 190 -1.54 14.19 1.15
C ALA A 190 -2.27 15.32 0.39
N SER A 191 -2.96 16.24 1.10
CA SER A 191 -3.56 17.43 0.47
C SER A 191 -2.54 18.51 0.17
N GLN A 192 -1.34 18.43 0.75
CA GLN A 192 -0.24 19.36 0.58
C GLN A 192 0.41 19.27 -0.81
N SER A 193 1.40 20.13 -1.09
CA SER A 193 2.25 19.98 -2.27
C SER A 193 3.05 18.69 -2.24
N LEU A 194 3.38 18.13 -3.40
CA LEU A 194 4.12 16.87 -3.49
C LEU A 194 5.46 16.94 -2.74
N ASP A 195 6.19 18.04 -2.86
CA ASP A 195 7.48 18.21 -2.19
C ASP A 195 7.33 18.17 -0.67
N ARG A 196 6.26 18.78 -0.13
CA ARG A 196 5.98 18.74 1.30
C ARG A 196 5.61 17.34 1.76
N VAL A 197 4.79 16.62 1.01
CA VAL A 197 4.44 15.23 1.31
C VAL A 197 5.70 14.35 1.32
N ILE A 198 6.59 14.51 0.32
CA ILE A 198 7.86 13.77 0.25
C ILE A 198 8.73 14.07 1.48
N ALA A 199 8.86 15.34 1.88
CA ALA A 199 9.62 15.72 3.06
C ALA A 199 9.06 15.09 4.34
N ASP A 200 7.74 15.13 4.53
CA ASP A 200 7.07 14.53 5.69
C ASP A 200 7.23 13.00 5.71
N VAL A 201 7.20 12.33 4.55
CA VAL A 201 7.47 10.89 4.43
C VAL A 201 8.90 10.56 4.80
N LYS A 202 9.89 11.31 4.29
CA LYS A 202 11.32 11.11 4.64
C LYS A 202 11.54 11.29 6.14
N ALA A 203 10.94 12.32 6.74
CA ALA A 203 11.02 12.54 8.19
C ALA A 203 10.44 11.36 8.99
N ALA A 204 9.29 10.83 8.57
CA ALA A 204 8.69 9.65 9.20
C ALA A 204 9.55 8.39 9.05
N MET A 205 10.17 8.20 7.88
CA MET A 205 11.08 7.08 7.63
C MET A 205 12.37 7.21 8.44
N HIS A 206 12.97 8.41 8.51
CA HIS A 206 14.16 8.67 9.33
C HIS A 206 13.88 8.48 10.83
N ALA A 207 12.73 8.94 11.31
CA ALA A 207 12.34 8.74 12.71
C ALA A 207 12.20 7.25 13.10
N LYS A 208 11.84 6.38 12.14
CA LYS A 208 11.74 4.93 12.35
C LYS A 208 13.08 4.20 12.12
N PHE A 209 13.82 4.65 11.11
CA PHE A 209 15.08 4.05 10.63
C PHE A 209 16.12 5.15 10.50
N THR A 210 16.90 5.38 11.56
CA THR A 210 17.86 6.48 11.66
C THR A 210 18.98 6.44 10.61
N ASP A 211 19.18 5.30 9.97
CA ASP A 211 20.13 5.11 8.86
C ASP A 211 19.55 5.46 7.48
N LEU A 212 18.24 5.73 7.37
CA LEU A 212 17.62 6.24 6.15
C LEU A 212 17.52 7.76 6.20
N PHE A 213 17.96 8.41 5.12
CA PHE A 213 17.94 9.88 4.97
C PHE A 213 18.73 10.65 6.05
N ALA A 214 19.71 10.01 6.70
CA ALA A 214 20.48 10.62 7.80
C ALA A 214 21.19 11.94 7.44
N ASN A 215 21.50 12.17 6.16
CA ASN A 215 22.17 13.39 5.68
C ASN A 215 21.18 14.53 5.35
N GLU A 216 19.89 14.34 5.52
CA GLU A 216 18.85 15.35 5.21
C GLU A 216 18.28 16.02 6.49
N PHE A 217 18.67 15.54 7.68
CA PHE A 217 18.20 16.00 9.01
C PHE A 217 19.35 16.27 9.97
#